data_a6e1d92e616f3533b899fbf90c967a4c
#
_entry.id   a6e1d92e616f3533b899fbf90c967a4c
#
_cell.length_a   1.000
_cell.length_b   1.000
_cell.length_c   1.000
_cell.angle_alpha   90.00
_cell.angle_beta   90.00
_cell.angle_gamma   90.00
#
_symmetry.space_group_name_H-M   'P 1'
#
loop_
_entity.id
_entity.type
_entity.pdbx_description
1 polymer ?
#
loop_
_entity_poly.entity_id
_entity_poly.type
_entity_poly.pdbx_seq_one_letter_code
_entity_poly.pdbx_strand_id
1 'polypeptide(L)'
;MIIDFHAHLYNRDWLPEKFWKGMVNRAVAVRKRSGEEVSPEAIEKVIFSRFEDPTGEVLIQEMKEAGIGVTQIMPLDLGLELGEPPVSIEEKNYKIAQVARAHSPRIRAFCGVDPKRPGGVALFEKAVKEWGMKGLKLDPASGFYPNEPHVYPYYEKAVELGVPVLLH
;
A
#
# COMPACT_ATOMS: atom_id res chain seq x y z
N MET A 1 1.02 17.50 17.34
CA MET A 1 1.50 16.89 16.09
C MET A 1 0.43 15.94 15.59
N ILE A 2 0.03 16.06 14.33
CA ILE A 2 -0.95 15.15 13.69
C ILE A 2 -0.16 14.02 13.03
N ILE A 3 -0.61 12.78 13.21
CA ILE A 3 -0.03 11.58 12.60
C ILE A 3 -1.11 10.93 11.74
N ASP A 4 -0.87 10.84 10.44
CA ASP A 4 -1.68 10.02 9.54
C ASP A 4 -1.15 8.59 9.56
N PHE A 5 -1.96 7.66 10.03
CA PHE A 5 -1.52 6.28 10.25
C PHE A 5 -1.88 5.32 9.11
N HIS A 6 -2.51 5.78 8.03
CA HIS A 6 -2.93 4.91 6.93
C HIS A 6 -2.92 5.63 5.57
N ALA A 7 -1.78 5.65 4.91
CA ALA A 7 -1.66 6.17 3.56
C ALA A 7 -1.02 5.14 2.61
N HIS A 8 -1.31 5.30 1.33
CA HIS A 8 -0.75 4.48 0.27
C HIS A 8 -0.09 5.37 -0.77
N LEU A 9 1.09 4.96 -1.25
CA LEU A 9 1.66 5.50 -2.47
C LEU A 9 1.33 4.57 -3.64
N TYR A 10 1.05 5.17 -4.77
CA TYR A 10 0.66 4.45 -5.97
C TYR A 10 1.67 4.67 -7.09
N ASN A 11 1.87 3.63 -7.87
CA ASN A 11 2.48 3.66 -9.19
C ASN A 11 1.78 2.62 -10.04
N ARG A 12 1.67 2.86 -11.34
CA ARG A 12 0.94 1.99 -12.27
C ARG A 12 1.41 0.54 -12.17
N ASP A 13 2.72 0.34 -12.10
CA ASP A 13 3.34 -0.99 -12.10
C ASP A 13 3.32 -1.69 -10.74
N TRP A 14 2.88 -1.01 -9.67
CA TRP A 14 2.86 -1.56 -8.32
C TRP A 14 1.59 -2.32 -7.97
N LEU A 15 0.55 -2.19 -8.78
CA LEU A 15 -0.74 -2.83 -8.55
C LEU A 15 -1.24 -3.55 -9.80
N PRO A 16 -2.02 -4.64 -9.61
CA PRO A 16 -2.60 -5.38 -10.72
C PRO A 16 -3.45 -4.53 -11.66
N GLU A 17 -3.46 -4.87 -12.94
CA GLU A 17 -4.31 -4.20 -13.92
C GLU A 17 -5.81 -4.24 -13.53
N LYS A 18 -6.27 -5.37 -12.95
CA LYS A 18 -7.64 -5.51 -12.46
C LYS A 18 -7.98 -4.50 -11.35
N PHE A 19 -7.01 -4.14 -10.50
CA PHE A 19 -7.21 -3.10 -9.49
C PHE A 19 -7.51 -1.75 -10.15
N TRP A 20 -6.71 -1.36 -11.12
CA TRP A 20 -6.89 -0.09 -11.85
C TRP A 20 -8.20 -0.04 -12.63
N LYS A 21 -8.52 -1.13 -13.35
CA LYS A 21 -9.82 -1.26 -14.03
C LYS A 21 -11.00 -1.15 -13.05
N GLY A 22 -10.88 -1.74 -11.87
CA GLY A 22 -11.88 -1.63 -10.80
C GLY A 22 -12.07 -0.19 -10.32
N MET A 23 -10.98 0.56 -10.13
CA MET A 23 -11.05 1.98 -9.75
C MET A 23 -11.71 2.83 -10.84
N VAL A 24 -11.33 2.64 -12.11
CA VAL A 24 -11.92 3.35 -13.25
C VAL A 24 -13.41 3.06 -13.35
N ASN A 25 -13.80 1.78 -13.34
CA ASN A 25 -15.20 1.38 -13.45
C ASN A 25 -16.06 1.95 -12.31
N ARG A 26 -15.53 1.96 -11.07
CA ARG A 26 -16.23 2.56 -9.93
C ARG A 26 -16.41 4.06 -10.13
N ALA A 27 -15.37 4.78 -10.54
CA ALA A 27 -15.43 6.22 -10.76
C ALA A 27 -16.41 6.57 -11.89
N VAL A 28 -16.40 5.84 -13.00
CA VAL A 28 -17.38 5.99 -14.09
C VAL A 28 -18.82 5.76 -13.59
N ALA A 29 -19.04 4.71 -12.81
CA ALA A 29 -20.36 4.41 -12.27
C ALA A 29 -20.88 5.51 -11.32
N VAL A 30 -20.00 6.08 -10.48
CA VAL A 30 -20.36 7.22 -9.60
C VAL A 30 -20.74 8.44 -10.44
N ARG A 31 -19.94 8.81 -11.45
CA ARG A 31 -20.21 9.97 -12.32
C ARG A 31 -21.52 9.82 -13.10
N LYS A 32 -21.77 8.63 -13.65
CA LYS A 32 -23.04 8.34 -14.34
C LYS A 32 -24.26 8.51 -13.44
N ARG A 33 -24.17 8.11 -12.16
CA ARG A 33 -25.26 8.32 -11.18
C ARG A 33 -25.52 9.80 -10.90
N SER A 34 -24.51 10.66 -11.04
CA SER A 34 -24.62 12.11 -10.91
C SER A 34 -25.05 12.80 -12.21
N GLY A 35 -25.41 12.03 -13.27
CA GLY A 35 -25.83 12.57 -14.54
C GLY A 35 -24.70 13.05 -15.47
N GLU A 36 -23.44 12.71 -15.14
CA GLU A 36 -22.29 13.07 -15.95
C GLU A 36 -21.98 11.97 -16.96
N GLU A 37 -21.81 12.33 -18.23
CA GLU A 37 -21.24 11.43 -19.24
C GLU A 37 -19.72 11.54 -19.24
N VAL A 38 -19.07 10.43 -18.92
CA VAL A 38 -17.59 10.35 -18.88
C VAL A 38 -17.11 9.07 -19.54
N SER A 39 -16.01 9.14 -20.28
CA SER A 39 -15.38 7.95 -20.81
C SER A 39 -14.43 7.30 -19.80
N PRO A 40 -14.26 5.97 -19.83
CA PRO A 40 -13.29 5.27 -19.00
C PRO A 40 -11.87 5.80 -19.18
N GLU A 41 -11.46 6.14 -20.40
CA GLU A 41 -10.12 6.65 -20.72
C GLU A 41 -9.87 8.03 -20.08
N ALA A 42 -10.87 8.91 -20.08
CA ALA A 42 -10.78 10.20 -19.42
C ALA A 42 -10.61 10.03 -17.88
N ILE A 43 -11.38 9.13 -17.29
CA ILE A 43 -11.28 8.80 -15.86
C ILE A 43 -9.93 8.17 -15.54
N GLU A 44 -9.45 7.23 -16.35
CA GLU A 44 -8.15 6.60 -16.17
C GLU A 44 -7.02 7.65 -16.13
N LYS A 45 -7.02 8.57 -17.08
CA LYS A 45 -6.04 9.67 -17.13
C LYS A 45 -6.06 10.52 -15.86
N VAL A 46 -7.24 10.85 -15.34
CA VAL A 46 -7.39 11.61 -14.09
C VAL A 46 -6.88 10.80 -12.90
N ILE A 47 -7.21 9.50 -12.81
CA ILE A 47 -6.74 8.64 -11.73
C ILE A 47 -5.22 8.62 -11.69
N PHE A 48 -4.55 8.33 -12.81
CA PHE A 48 -3.09 8.28 -12.82
C PHE A 48 -2.46 9.63 -12.54
N SER A 49 -2.94 10.73 -13.13
CA SER A 49 -2.38 12.06 -12.85
C SER A 49 -2.51 12.50 -11.39
N ARG A 50 -3.51 11.96 -10.66
CA ARG A 50 -3.78 12.35 -9.27
C ARG A 50 -3.14 11.43 -8.23
N PHE A 51 -3.04 10.14 -8.53
CA PHE A 51 -2.63 9.14 -7.54
C PHE A 51 -1.19 8.66 -7.71
N GLU A 52 -0.57 8.85 -8.89
CA GLU A 52 0.82 8.43 -9.08
C GLU A 52 1.78 9.32 -8.29
N ASP A 53 2.37 8.74 -7.26
CA ASP A 53 3.42 9.37 -6.45
C ASP A 53 4.45 8.31 -6.01
N PRO A 54 5.30 7.82 -6.93
CA PRO A 54 6.29 6.80 -6.60
C PRO A 54 7.44 7.32 -5.72
N THR A 55 7.55 8.62 -5.55
CA THR A 55 8.63 9.29 -4.80
C THR A 55 8.21 9.81 -3.43
N GLY A 56 6.91 9.96 -3.19
CA GLY A 56 6.35 10.55 -1.96
C GLY A 56 6.42 12.09 -1.93
N GLU A 57 6.79 12.74 -3.02
CA GLU A 57 6.91 14.21 -3.06
C GLU A 57 5.54 14.89 -3.00
N VAL A 58 4.55 14.34 -3.71
CA VAL A 58 3.17 14.85 -3.65
C VAL A 58 2.62 14.67 -2.25
N LEU A 59 2.80 13.49 -1.64
CA LEU A 59 2.39 13.23 -0.25
C LEU A 59 3.03 14.23 0.72
N ILE A 60 4.32 14.51 0.61
CA ILE A 60 5.02 15.49 1.46
C ILE A 60 4.40 16.88 1.33
N GLN A 61 4.02 17.28 0.12
CA GLN A 61 3.37 18.57 -0.09
C GLN A 61 1.96 18.61 0.55
N GLU A 62 1.15 17.58 0.32
CA GLU A 62 -0.17 17.45 0.94
C GLU A 62 -0.09 17.42 2.46
N MET A 63 0.90 16.72 3.04
CA MET A 63 1.15 16.73 4.49
C MET A 63 1.44 18.14 5.02
N LYS A 64 2.20 18.97 4.29
CA LYS A 64 2.48 20.36 4.68
C LYS A 64 1.20 21.19 4.70
N GLU A 65 0.40 21.07 3.65
CA GLU A 65 -0.86 21.81 3.50
C GLU A 65 -1.89 21.43 4.58
N ALA A 66 -1.95 20.12 4.92
CA ALA A 66 -2.85 19.60 5.95
C ALA A 66 -2.31 19.72 7.40
N GLY A 67 -1.07 20.20 7.60
CA GLY A 67 -0.45 20.27 8.92
C GLY A 67 -0.11 18.91 9.54
N ILE A 68 0.03 17.85 8.70
CA ILE A 68 0.40 16.49 9.13
C ILE A 68 1.91 16.44 9.38
N GLY A 69 2.29 16.02 10.58
CA GLY A 69 3.70 15.92 10.98
C GLY A 69 4.36 14.63 10.49
N VAL A 70 3.68 13.51 10.59
CA VAL A 70 4.17 12.16 10.18
C VAL A 70 3.06 11.41 9.47
N THR A 71 3.42 10.70 8.39
CA THR A 71 2.52 9.76 7.70
C THR A 71 3.14 8.36 7.65
N GLN A 72 2.30 7.36 7.94
CA GLN A 72 2.63 5.95 7.81
C GLN A 72 2.15 5.44 6.46
N ILE A 73 3.08 5.12 5.56
CA ILE A 73 2.77 4.53 4.24
C ILE A 73 2.90 3.01 4.26
N MET A 74 2.10 2.35 3.42
CA MET A 74 2.11 0.90 3.32
C MET A 74 1.70 0.41 1.93
N PRO A 75 2.38 -0.58 1.36
CA PRO A 75 1.96 -1.21 0.11
C PRO A 75 0.78 -2.16 0.34
N LEU A 76 -0.03 -2.33 -0.71
CA LEU A 76 -1.05 -3.37 -0.79
C LEU A 76 -0.50 -4.56 -1.58
N ASP A 77 -0.68 -5.76 -1.07
CA ASP A 77 -0.38 -7.00 -1.80
C ASP A 77 -1.69 -7.67 -2.25
N LEU A 78 -2.08 -7.41 -3.47
CA LEU A 78 -3.30 -7.91 -4.09
C LEU A 78 -3.00 -8.89 -5.25
N GLY A 79 -1.72 -9.28 -5.41
CA GLY A 79 -1.27 -10.05 -6.57
C GLY A 79 -1.91 -11.43 -6.65
N LEU A 80 -2.04 -12.14 -5.53
CA LEU A 80 -2.64 -13.47 -5.50
C LEU A 80 -4.13 -13.45 -5.85
N GLU A 81 -4.85 -12.39 -5.51
CA GLU A 81 -6.29 -12.26 -5.78
C GLU A 81 -6.58 -11.67 -7.17
N LEU A 82 -5.87 -10.63 -7.55
CA LEU A 82 -6.18 -9.85 -8.75
C LEU A 82 -5.25 -10.11 -9.94
N GLY A 83 -4.20 -10.92 -9.74
CA GLY A 83 -3.10 -11.13 -10.68
C GLY A 83 -1.87 -10.31 -10.32
N GLU A 84 -0.69 -10.86 -10.59
CA GLU A 84 0.57 -10.21 -10.23
C GLU A 84 0.79 -8.92 -11.04
N PRO A 85 1.20 -7.82 -10.41
CA PRO A 85 1.63 -6.62 -11.09
C PRO A 85 3.02 -6.81 -11.73
N PRO A 86 3.46 -5.89 -12.62
CA PRO A 86 4.82 -5.93 -13.21
C PRO A 86 5.94 -5.93 -12.16
N VAL A 87 5.77 -5.18 -11.08
CA VAL A 87 6.72 -5.09 -9.97
C VAL A 87 6.34 -6.08 -8.88
N SER A 88 7.28 -6.94 -8.49
CA SER A 88 7.07 -7.93 -7.43
C SER A 88 6.76 -7.27 -6.08
N ILE A 89 6.11 -8.02 -5.18
CA ILE A 89 5.81 -7.50 -3.83
C ILE A 89 7.09 -7.18 -3.04
N GLU A 90 8.16 -7.95 -3.23
CA GLU A 90 9.45 -7.68 -2.60
C GLU A 90 10.03 -6.35 -3.09
N GLU A 91 10.10 -6.15 -4.40
CA GLU A 91 10.61 -4.92 -4.99
C GLU A 91 9.76 -3.70 -4.61
N LYS A 92 8.43 -3.85 -4.59
CA LYS A 92 7.52 -2.79 -4.14
C LYS A 92 7.78 -2.40 -2.69
N ASN A 93 7.89 -3.35 -1.77
CA ASN A 93 8.24 -3.06 -0.38
C ASN A 93 9.58 -2.35 -0.27
N TYR A 94 10.59 -2.77 -1.04
CA TYR A 94 11.89 -2.11 -1.06
C TYR A 94 11.79 -0.66 -1.55
N LYS A 95 11.08 -0.39 -2.65
CA LYS A 95 10.85 0.97 -3.15
C LYS A 95 10.14 1.85 -2.12
N ILE A 96 9.11 1.34 -1.45
CA ILE A 96 8.40 2.04 -0.37
C ILE A 96 9.33 2.35 0.82
N ALA A 97 10.20 1.42 1.18
CA ALA A 97 11.21 1.66 2.22
C ALA A 97 12.21 2.75 1.82
N GLN A 98 12.61 2.80 0.54
CA GLN A 98 13.49 3.86 0.02
C GLN A 98 12.82 5.24 0.12
N VAL A 99 11.52 5.35 -0.24
CA VAL A 99 10.75 6.59 -0.07
C VAL A 99 10.72 7.03 1.39
N ALA A 100 10.39 6.11 2.31
CA ALA A 100 10.37 6.43 3.73
C ALA A 100 11.74 6.90 4.25
N ARG A 101 12.83 6.32 3.75
CA ARG A 101 14.20 6.74 4.10
C ARG A 101 14.51 8.15 3.57
N ALA A 102 14.15 8.43 2.31
CA ALA A 102 14.40 9.73 1.68
C ALA A 102 13.67 10.88 2.38
N HIS A 103 12.47 10.61 2.93
CA HIS A 103 11.63 11.60 3.60
C HIS A 103 11.59 11.44 5.14
N SER A 104 12.58 10.76 5.72
CA SER A 104 12.68 10.61 7.19
C SER A 104 12.89 11.97 7.87
N PRO A 105 12.29 12.22 9.06
CA PRO A 105 11.41 11.32 9.84
C PRO A 105 9.92 11.46 9.51
N ARG A 106 9.54 12.21 8.47
CA ARG A 106 8.16 12.56 8.14
C ARG A 106 7.36 11.40 7.55
N ILE A 107 8.00 10.55 6.77
CA ILE A 107 7.39 9.32 6.23
C ILE A 107 7.99 8.11 6.91
N ARG A 108 7.13 7.19 7.35
CA ARG A 108 7.47 5.87 7.85
C ARG A 108 6.79 4.82 6.99
N ALA A 109 7.34 3.61 6.91
CA ALA A 109 6.79 2.54 6.10
C ALA A 109 6.52 1.27 6.91
N PHE A 110 5.41 0.59 6.59
CA PHE A 110 5.12 -0.79 6.97
C PHE A 110 5.33 -1.71 5.79
N CYS A 111 5.73 -2.95 6.06
CA CYS A 111 5.75 -4.01 5.06
C CYS A 111 4.32 -4.46 4.76
N GLY A 112 3.95 -4.55 3.50
CA GLY A 112 2.67 -5.12 3.07
C GLY A 112 2.90 -6.44 2.36
N VAL A 113 2.22 -7.50 2.81
CA VAL A 113 2.32 -8.82 2.20
C VAL A 113 1.03 -9.61 2.43
N ASP A 114 0.58 -10.35 1.41
CA ASP A 114 -0.51 -11.31 1.57
C ASP A 114 0.02 -12.53 2.36
N PRO A 115 -0.62 -12.90 3.49
CA PRO A 115 -0.13 -14.00 4.34
C PRO A 115 -0.17 -15.38 3.66
N LYS A 116 -0.88 -15.51 2.56
CA LYS A 116 -0.89 -16.73 1.73
C LYS A 116 0.36 -16.87 0.85
N ARG A 117 1.22 -15.84 0.78
CA ARG A 117 2.44 -15.89 -0.04
C ARG A 117 3.51 -16.79 0.55
N PRO A 118 4.05 -17.73 -0.23
CA PRO A 118 5.25 -18.45 0.17
C PRO A 118 6.40 -17.46 0.46
N GLY A 119 7.09 -17.66 1.59
CA GLY A 119 8.20 -16.78 1.97
C GLY A 119 7.81 -15.40 2.52
N GLY A 120 6.52 -15.11 2.67
CA GLY A 120 6.05 -13.79 3.12
C GLY A 120 6.53 -13.40 4.51
N VAL A 121 6.65 -14.35 5.46
CA VAL A 121 7.23 -14.08 6.78
C VAL A 121 8.71 -13.67 6.69
N ALA A 122 9.47 -14.33 5.83
CA ALA A 122 10.89 -13.98 5.61
C ALA A 122 11.02 -12.60 4.93
N LEU A 123 10.14 -12.27 3.99
CA LEU A 123 10.07 -10.94 3.39
C LEU A 123 9.77 -9.87 4.45
N PHE A 124 8.80 -10.12 5.33
CA PHE A 124 8.47 -9.20 6.41
C PHE A 124 9.66 -8.99 7.38
N GLU A 125 10.32 -10.08 7.79
CA GLU A 125 11.51 -9.99 8.63
C GLU A 125 12.62 -9.16 7.97
N LYS A 126 12.92 -9.44 6.70
CA LYS A 126 13.88 -8.69 5.88
C LYS A 126 13.51 -7.20 5.81
N ALA A 127 12.25 -6.89 5.55
CA ALA A 127 11.76 -5.52 5.45
C ALA A 127 11.99 -4.72 6.74
N VAL A 128 11.79 -5.33 7.89
CA VAL A 128 12.02 -4.67 9.19
C VAL A 128 13.52 -4.57 9.49
N LYS A 129 14.27 -5.68 9.39
CA LYS A 129 15.68 -5.73 9.80
C LYS A 129 16.62 -4.99 8.86
N GLU A 130 16.42 -5.13 7.53
CA GLU A 130 17.37 -4.61 6.54
C GLU A 130 16.91 -3.27 5.95
N TRP A 131 15.59 -3.07 5.75
CA TRP A 131 15.08 -1.86 5.11
C TRP A 131 14.52 -0.84 6.09
N GLY A 132 14.43 -1.20 7.39
CA GLY A 132 14.04 -0.30 8.48
C GLY A 132 12.54 0.01 8.52
N MET A 133 11.71 -0.84 7.92
CA MET A 133 10.26 -0.73 8.01
C MET A 133 9.78 -0.91 9.46
N LYS A 134 8.66 -0.29 9.83
CA LYS A 134 8.23 -0.09 11.23
C LYS A 134 7.03 -0.93 11.64
N GLY A 135 6.59 -1.85 10.82
CA GLY A 135 5.43 -2.71 11.08
C GLY A 135 5.02 -3.55 9.89
N LEU A 136 3.92 -4.25 10.07
CA LEU A 136 3.30 -5.11 9.07
C LEU A 136 1.91 -4.58 8.71
N LYS A 137 1.60 -4.54 7.43
CA LYS A 137 0.25 -4.34 6.88
C LYS A 137 -0.28 -5.65 6.32
N LEU A 138 -1.41 -6.09 6.81
CA LEU A 138 -2.20 -7.16 6.26
C LEU A 138 -3.53 -6.63 5.74
N ASP A 139 -3.96 -7.10 4.57
CA ASP A 139 -5.21 -6.67 3.95
C ASP A 139 -6.17 -7.87 3.77
N PRO A 140 -7.10 -8.10 4.73
CA PRO A 140 -8.07 -9.19 4.64
C PRO A 140 -8.97 -9.14 3.40
N ALA A 141 -9.09 -7.98 2.73
CA ALA A 141 -9.81 -7.87 1.47
C ALA A 141 -9.15 -8.69 0.33
N SER A 142 -7.89 -9.12 0.50
CA SER A 142 -7.22 -10.08 -0.39
C SER A 142 -7.63 -11.54 -0.16
N GLY A 143 -8.70 -11.79 0.60
CA GLY A 143 -9.35 -13.11 0.71
C GLY A 143 -8.72 -14.02 1.77
N PHE A 144 -8.53 -13.54 2.98
CA PHE A 144 -8.22 -14.33 4.17
C PHE A 144 -8.88 -13.73 5.41
N TYR A 145 -9.02 -14.53 6.47
CA TYR A 145 -9.43 -14.02 7.79
C TYR A 145 -8.21 -13.85 8.71
N PRO A 146 -8.17 -12.78 9.54
CA PRO A 146 -7.04 -12.52 10.44
C PRO A 146 -6.75 -13.63 11.46
N ASN A 147 -7.71 -14.52 11.73
CA ASN A 147 -7.59 -15.63 12.67
C ASN A 147 -7.32 -16.99 11.99
N GLU A 148 -6.96 -17.00 10.71
CA GLU A 148 -6.58 -18.24 10.03
C GLU A 148 -5.16 -18.69 10.43
N PRO A 149 -4.92 -20.01 10.52
CA PRO A 149 -3.64 -20.56 11.01
C PRO A 149 -2.41 -20.04 10.28
N HIS A 150 -2.49 -19.79 8.98
CA HIS A 150 -1.37 -19.30 8.18
C HIS A 150 -1.02 -17.82 8.43
N VAL A 151 -1.86 -17.08 9.17
CA VAL A 151 -1.60 -15.69 9.57
C VAL A 151 -0.79 -15.60 10.87
N TYR A 152 -0.92 -16.58 11.78
CA TYR A 152 -0.25 -16.56 13.08
C TYR A 152 1.29 -16.41 13.00
N PRO A 153 2.01 -17.06 12.08
CA PRO A 153 3.45 -16.86 11.96
C PRO A 153 3.87 -15.40 11.75
N TYR A 154 3.01 -14.58 11.13
CA TYR A 154 3.25 -13.15 10.99
C TYR A 154 3.08 -12.40 12.31
N TYR A 155 2.10 -12.78 13.13
CA TYR A 155 1.93 -12.17 14.46
C TYR A 155 3.08 -12.54 15.39
N GLU A 156 3.49 -13.79 15.39
CA GLU A 156 4.65 -14.27 16.15
C GLU A 156 5.91 -13.51 15.74
N LYS A 157 6.14 -13.36 14.44
CA LYS A 157 7.28 -12.60 13.91
C LYS A 157 7.18 -11.10 14.27
N ALA A 158 6.00 -10.50 14.25
CA ALA A 158 5.80 -9.11 14.66
C ALA A 158 6.14 -8.91 16.15
N VAL A 159 5.77 -9.85 17.02
CA VAL A 159 6.15 -9.84 18.44
C VAL A 159 7.66 -9.98 18.60
N GLU A 160 8.30 -10.93 17.89
CA GLU A 160 9.77 -11.11 17.92
C GLU A 160 10.50 -9.84 17.49
N LEU A 161 10.00 -9.16 16.47
CA LEU A 161 10.60 -7.93 15.94
C LEU A 161 10.23 -6.68 16.74
N GLY A 162 9.28 -6.75 17.65
CA GLY A 162 8.80 -5.62 18.47
C GLY A 162 8.09 -4.55 17.63
N VAL A 163 7.36 -4.95 16.58
CA VAL A 163 6.67 -4.02 15.66
C VAL A 163 5.16 -4.29 15.60
N PRO A 164 4.34 -3.26 15.34
CA PRO A 164 2.88 -3.42 15.24
C PRO A 164 2.44 -4.09 13.94
N VAL A 165 1.22 -4.65 13.99
CA VAL A 165 0.47 -5.15 12.84
C VAL A 165 -0.75 -4.26 12.62
N LEU A 166 -0.96 -3.81 11.40
CA LEU A 166 -2.15 -3.09 10.97
C LEU A 166 -2.99 -3.98 10.05
N LEU A 167 -4.22 -4.19 10.41
CA LEU A 167 -5.23 -4.83 9.58
C LEU A 167 -6.09 -3.76 8.88
N HIS A 168 -6.56 -4.06 7.67
CA HIS A 168 -7.48 -3.17 6.95
C HIS A 168 -8.89 -3.33 7.49
#